data_252288c61a16a0b5deb4e2bed3c45679
#
_entry.id   252288c61a16a0b5deb4e2bed3c45679
#
_cell.length_a   1.000
_cell.length_b   1.000
_cell.length_c   1.000
_cell.angle_alpha   90.00
_cell.angle_beta   90.00
_cell.angle_gamma   90.00
#
_symmetry.space_group_name_H-M   'P 1'
#
loop_
_entity.id
_entity.type
_entity.pdbx_description
1 polymer ?
#
loop_
_entity_poly.entity_id
_entity_poly.type
_entity_poly.pdbx_seq_one_letter_code
_entity_poly.pdbx_strand_id
1 'polypeptide(L)'
;MLLLIKIKIMTQIKNNFLESIGNTPLIKLKAASEITGCHIFGKAEYLNPGGSVKDRAALALIKDAEEKKLISKGGTIVEGTAGNTGIGLCLIGNSVGYKTIIVMNDNQTQEKKDMLKNMGADLKLVPPKPYLSLIHI
;
A
#
# COMPACT_ATOMS: atom_id res chain seq x y z
N MET A 1 -45.07 21.51 -9.87
CA MET A 1 -44.42 20.19 -10.09
C MET A 1 -42.93 20.39 -10.00
N LEU A 2 -42.37 20.16 -8.81
CA LEU A 2 -40.96 20.40 -8.54
C LEU A 2 -40.15 19.20 -9.06
N LEU A 3 -39.41 19.39 -10.16
CA LEU A 3 -38.50 18.37 -10.71
C LEU A 3 -37.30 18.26 -9.75
N LEU A 4 -37.35 17.33 -8.81
CA LEU A 4 -36.21 16.93 -8.01
C LEU A 4 -35.19 16.27 -8.95
N ILE A 5 -34.27 17.07 -9.50
CA ILE A 5 -33.07 16.58 -10.14
C ILE A 5 -32.27 15.92 -9.00
N LYS A 6 -32.38 14.61 -8.86
CA LYS A 6 -31.49 13.80 -8.06
C LYS A 6 -30.11 13.91 -8.70
N ILE A 7 -29.35 14.95 -8.34
CA ILE A 7 -27.92 14.98 -8.60
C ILE A 7 -27.36 13.82 -7.78
N LYS A 8 -27.13 12.69 -8.45
CA LYS A 8 -26.40 11.56 -7.89
C LYS A 8 -24.95 12.03 -7.77
N ILE A 9 -24.69 12.84 -6.74
CA ILE A 9 -23.34 13.14 -6.33
C ILE A 9 -22.77 11.80 -5.86
N MET A 10 -22.06 11.13 -6.76
CA MET A 10 -21.35 9.87 -6.48
C MET A 10 -20.05 10.17 -5.70
N THR A 11 -20.14 10.99 -4.69
CA THR A 11 -19.13 11.01 -3.63
C THR A 11 -19.44 9.83 -2.72
N GLN A 12 -18.89 8.68 -3.06
CA GLN A 12 -18.91 7.55 -2.12
C GLN A 12 -18.13 7.97 -0.88
N ILE A 13 -18.83 8.27 0.19
CA ILE A 13 -18.20 8.46 1.50
C ILE A 13 -17.56 7.13 1.86
N LYS A 14 -16.25 7.15 2.11
CA LYS A 14 -15.49 5.99 2.58
C LYS A 14 -15.47 6.01 4.10
N ASN A 15 -15.72 4.86 4.73
CA ASN A 15 -15.72 4.74 6.19
C ASN A 15 -14.29 4.78 6.77
N ASN A 16 -13.33 4.36 5.97
CA ASN A 16 -11.91 4.39 6.29
C ASN A 16 -11.09 4.47 5.01
N PHE A 17 -9.79 4.71 5.13
CA PHE A 17 -8.91 4.85 3.98
C PHE A 17 -8.67 3.51 3.22
N LEU A 18 -8.88 2.35 3.85
CA LEU A 18 -8.74 1.04 3.17
C LEU A 18 -9.72 0.91 2.00
N GLU A 19 -10.90 1.50 2.13
CA GLU A 19 -11.89 1.53 1.07
C GLU A 19 -11.48 2.40 -0.13
N SER A 20 -10.45 3.23 0.02
CA SER A 20 -9.88 4.05 -1.06
C SER A 20 -8.75 3.35 -1.81
N ILE A 21 -8.29 2.19 -1.34
CA ILE A 21 -7.29 1.39 -2.04
C ILE A 21 -7.90 0.81 -3.31
N GLY A 22 -7.21 1.02 -4.41
CA GLY A 22 -7.69 0.57 -5.71
C GLY A 22 -8.57 1.60 -6.42
N ASN A 23 -9.30 1.15 -7.42
CA ASN A 23 -10.11 2.02 -8.31
C ASN A 23 -9.33 3.22 -8.87
N THR A 24 -8.00 3.11 -8.96
CA THR A 24 -7.12 4.13 -9.48
C THR A 24 -7.44 4.41 -10.96
N PRO A 25 -7.36 5.65 -11.41
CA PRO A 25 -7.71 6.00 -12.79
C PRO A 25 -6.72 5.42 -13.79
N LEU A 26 -7.20 5.22 -15.01
CA LEU A 26 -6.40 4.93 -16.18
C LEU A 26 -6.20 6.23 -16.96
N ILE A 27 -4.97 6.69 -17.09
CA ILE A 27 -4.63 8.00 -17.66
C ILE A 27 -3.95 7.80 -19.00
N LYS A 28 -4.43 8.48 -20.07
CA LYS A 28 -3.76 8.47 -21.37
C LYS A 28 -2.44 9.24 -21.29
N LEU A 29 -1.35 8.57 -21.63
CA LEU A 29 -0.02 9.16 -21.71
C LEU A 29 0.17 9.82 -23.08
N LYS A 30 -0.11 11.12 -23.15
CA LYS A 30 -0.17 11.88 -24.40
C LYS A 30 1.15 11.78 -25.18
N ALA A 31 2.27 12.16 -24.59
CA ALA A 31 3.58 12.17 -25.26
C ALA A 31 3.97 10.78 -25.79
N ALA A 32 3.84 9.75 -24.97
CA ALA A 32 4.15 8.38 -25.40
C ALA A 32 3.22 7.90 -26.52
N SER A 33 1.95 8.28 -26.47
CA SER A 33 0.99 7.94 -27.52
C SER A 33 1.30 8.65 -28.85
N GLU A 34 1.73 9.90 -28.83
CA GLU A 34 2.10 10.68 -30.01
C GLU A 34 3.38 10.14 -30.67
N ILE A 35 4.42 9.82 -29.85
CA ILE A 35 5.69 9.27 -30.34
C ILE A 35 5.50 7.92 -31.02
N THR A 36 4.65 7.06 -30.46
CA THR A 36 4.49 5.69 -30.92
C THR A 36 3.37 5.48 -31.93
N GLY A 37 2.49 6.44 -32.10
CA GLY A 37 1.26 6.30 -32.89
C GLY A 37 0.22 5.36 -32.26
N CYS A 38 0.43 4.88 -31.03
CA CYS A 38 -0.44 3.97 -30.30
C CYS A 38 -1.18 4.68 -29.17
N HIS A 39 -2.30 4.10 -28.70
CA HIS A 39 -2.94 4.56 -27.47
C HIS A 39 -2.25 3.93 -26.26
N ILE A 40 -1.44 4.70 -25.54
CA ILE A 40 -0.73 4.26 -24.34
C ILE A 40 -1.41 4.86 -23.10
N PHE A 41 -1.71 4.00 -22.12
CA PHE A 41 -2.34 4.40 -20.87
C PHE A 41 -1.48 3.96 -19.68
N GLY A 42 -1.44 4.80 -18.66
CA GLY A 42 -0.81 4.51 -17.37
C GLY A 42 -1.86 4.32 -16.28
N LYS A 43 -1.76 3.23 -15.53
CA LYS A 43 -2.56 3.01 -14.33
C LYS A 43 -1.98 3.83 -13.18
N ALA A 44 -2.73 4.79 -12.64
CA ALA A 44 -2.23 5.75 -11.64
C ALA A 44 -2.15 5.15 -10.23
N GLU A 45 -1.37 4.09 -10.03
CA GLU A 45 -1.26 3.37 -8.75
C GLU A 45 -0.62 4.19 -7.62
N TYR A 46 0.04 5.30 -7.94
CA TYR A 46 0.54 6.28 -6.97
C TYR A 46 -0.57 7.03 -6.21
N LEU A 47 -1.82 6.91 -6.67
CA LEU A 47 -3.00 7.48 -6.00
C LEU A 47 -3.58 6.56 -4.89
N ASN A 48 -3.03 5.37 -4.69
CA ASN A 48 -3.35 4.61 -3.49
C ASN A 48 -2.84 5.33 -2.23
N PRO A 49 -3.46 5.12 -1.06
CA PRO A 49 -3.09 5.82 0.19
C PRO A 49 -1.62 5.70 0.61
N GLY A 50 -0.98 4.55 0.37
CA GLY A 50 0.46 4.34 0.59
C GLY A 50 1.33 4.70 -0.61
N GLY A 51 0.75 5.29 -1.67
CA GLY A 51 1.46 5.81 -2.83
C GLY A 51 1.89 4.76 -3.85
N SER A 52 1.40 3.52 -3.79
CA SER A 52 1.81 2.49 -4.74
C SER A 52 0.80 1.35 -4.93
N VAL A 53 1.05 0.52 -5.95
CA VAL A 53 0.30 -0.72 -6.17
C VAL A 53 0.41 -1.72 -5.01
N LYS A 54 1.41 -1.57 -4.14
CA LYS A 54 1.64 -2.50 -3.01
C LYS A 54 0.57 -2.42 -1.94
N ASP A 55 -0.18 -1.33 -1.87
CA ASP A 55 -1.34 -1.22 -0.99
C ASP A 55 -2.38 -2.29 -1.30
N ARG A 56 -2.59 -2.59 -2.59
CA ARG A 56 -3.49 -3.68 -3.02
C ARG A 56 -3.00 -5.04 -2.53
N ALA A 57 -1.69 -5.30 -2.69
CA ALA A 57 -1.09 -6.57 -2.26
C ALA A 57 -1.16 -6.71 -0.75
N ALA A 58 -0.80 -5.67 -0.01
CA ALA A 58 -0.85 -5.67 1.45
C ALA A 58 -2.27 -5.89 1.99
N LEU A 59 -3.27 -5.23 1.39
CA LEU A 59 -4.67 -5.42 1.76
C LEU A 59 -5.13 -6.87 1.51
N ALA A 60 -4.75 -7.45 0.36
CA ALA A 60 -5.10 -8.82 0.02
C ALA A 60 -4.42 -9.83 0.97
N LEU A 61 -3.13 -9.64 1.28
CA LEU A 61 -2.37 -10.50 2.19
C LEU A 61 -2.97 -10.51 3.60
N ILE A 62 -3.32 -9.34 4.13
CA ILE A 62 -3.90 -9.24 5.48
C ILE A 62 -5.27 -9.89 5.51
N LYS A 63 -6.14 -9.63 4.53
CA LYS A 63 -7.46 -10.28 4.44
C LYS A 63 -7.37 -11.80 4.32
N ASP A 64 -6.48 -12.29 3.46
CA ASP A 64 -6.26 -13.73 3.28
C ASP A 64 -5.77 -14.39 4.59
N ALA A 65 -4.87 -13.72 5.31
CA ALA A 65 -4.39 -14.20 6.61
C ALA A 65 -5.50 -14.22 7.68
N GLU A 66 -6.39 -13.23 7.68
CA GLU A 66 -7.56 -13.18 8.56
C GLU A 66 -8.56 -14.30 8.23
N GLU A 67 -8.91 -14.45 6.95
CA GLU A 67 -9.82 -15.50 6.47
C GLU A 67 -9.32 -16.92 6.80
N LYS A 68 -8.01 -17.13 6.65
CA LYS A 68 -7.34 -18.38 6.99
C LYS A 68 -7.05 -18.56 8.49
N LYS A 69 -7.39 -17.57 9.31
CA LYS A 69 -7.11 -17.54 10.77
C LYS A 69 -5.61 -17.68 11.10
N LEU A 70 -4.73 -17.22 10.22
CA LEU A 70 -3.29 -17.19 10.43
C LEU A 70 -2.84 -16.04 11.32
N ILE A 71 -3.67 -15.01 11.44
CA ILE A 71 -3.46 -13.87 12.32
C ILE A 71 -4.74 -13.56 13.09
N SER A 72 -4.62 -13.14 14.34
CA SER A 72 -5.73 -12.73 15.19
C SER A 72 -5.58 -11.26 15.58
N LYS A 73 -6.68 -10.63 16.00
CA LYS A 73 -6.70 -9.23 16.43
C LYS A 73 -5.58 -8.92 17.42
N GLY A 74 -4.81 -7.87 17.17
CA GLY A 74 -3.65 -7.48 17.98
C GLY A 74 -2.38 -8.28 17.67
N GLY A 75 -2.44 -9.19 16.70
CA GLY A 75 -1.27 -9.95 16.23
C GLY A 75 -0.18 -9.07 15.62
N THR A 76 0.93 -9.68 15.28
CA THR A 76 2.11 -8.99 14.73
C THR A 76 2.40 -9.46 13.32
N ILE A 77 2.50 -8.52 12.39
CA ILE A 77 2.95 -8.75 11.01
C ILE A 77 4.46 -8.49 10.98
N VAL A 78 5.23 -9.43 10.44
CA VAL A 78 6.67 -9.29 10.27
C VAL A 78 7.01 -9.44 8.79
N GLU A 79 7.75 -8.47 8.24
CA GLU A 79 8.12 -8.49 6.81
C GLU A 79 9.55 -8.00 6.60
N GLY A 80 10.29 -8.73 5.76
CA GLY A 80 11.63 -8.36 5.30
C GLY A 80 11.57 -7.54 4.03
N THR A 81 11.54 -6.22 4.12
CA THR A 81 11.38 -5.35 2.94
C THR A 81 12.02 -3.98 3.15
N ALA A 82 12.51 -3.39 2.09
CA ALA A 82 13.02 -2.02 2.06
C ALA A 82 12.16 -1.09 1.17
N GLY A 83 10.94 -1.50 0.81
CA GLY A 83 10.15 -0.82 -0.20
C GLY A 83 8.67 -0.67 0.14
N ASN A 84 7.91 -0.41 -0.91
CA ASN A 84 6.48 -0.09 -0.83
C ASN A 84 5.61 -1.20 -0.19
N THR A 85 6.06 -2.45 -0.21
CA THR A 85 5.36 -3.55 0.48
C THR A 85 5.29 -3.30 1.98
N GLY A 86 6.42 -2.90 2.59
CA GLY A 86 6.44 -2.53 4.01
C GLY A 86 5.54 -1.35 4.32
N ILE A 87 5.53 -0.33 3.47
CA ILE A 87 4.64 0.84 3.61
C ILE A 87 3.18 0.40 3.62
N GLY A 88 2.76 -0.40 2.64
CA GLY A 88 1.39 -0.90 2.55
C GLY A 88 1.00 -1.76 3.75
N LEU A 89 1.86 -2.68 4.18
CA LEU A 89 1.61 -3.53 5.35
C LEU A 89 1.49 -2.72 6.65
N CYS A 90 2.36 -1.71 6.85
CA CYS A 90 2.27 -0.84 8.01
C CYS A 90 1.00 -0.01 8.01
N LEU A 91 0.70 0.64 6.90
CA LEU A 91 -0.48 1.48 6.75
C LEU A 91 -1.77 0.70 7.03
N ILE A 92 -1.91 -0.49 6.43
CA ILE A 92 -3.11 -1.31 6.55
C ILE A 92 -3.12 -2.04 7.88
N GLY A 93 -2.04 -2.70 8.27
CA GLY A 93 -1.95 -3.44 9.52
C GLY A 93 -2.26 -2.58 10.74
N ASN A 94 -1.64 -1.41 10.83
CA ASN A 94 -1.89 -0.48 11.93
C ASN A 94 -3.34 0.02 11.96
N SER A 95 -3.95 0.25 10.79
CA SER A 95 -5.34 0.73 10.73
C SER A 95 -6.36 -0.29 11.22
N VAL A 96 -6.04 -1.57 11.15
CA VAL A 96 -6.92 -2.67 11.64
C VAL A 96 -6.46 -3.24 12.98
N GLY A 97 -5.43 -2.63 13.60
CA GLY A 97 -5.00 -2.93 14.97
C GLY A 97 -3.94 -4.03 15.09
N TYR A 98 -3.21 -4.32 14.02
CA TYR A 98 -2.02 -5.18 14.06
C TYR A 98 -0.76 -4.37 14.36
N LYS A 99 0.21 -4.98 15.02
CA LYS A 99 1.58 -4.47 15.10
C LYS A 99 2.32 -4.84 13.83
N THR A 100 3.20 -3.95 13.34
CA THR A 100 3.97 -4.22 12.13
C THR A 100 5.46 -4.04 12.41
N ILE A 101 6.22 -5.10 12.22
CA ILE A 101 7.69 -5.12 12.33
C ILE A 101 8.25 -5.22 10.92
N ILE A 102 9.07 -4.24 10.54
CA ILE A 102 9.76 -4.24 9.25
C ILE A 102 11.25 -4.45 9.48
N VAL A 103 11.77 -5.51 8.87
CA VAL A 103 13.20 -5.81 8.84
C VAL A 103 13.80 -5.29 7.55
N MET A 104 14.80 -4.44 7.63
CA MET A 104 15.47 -3.88 6.45
C MET A 104 16.97 -3.68 6.67
N ASN A 105 17.71 -3.63 5.56
CA ASN A 105 19.14 -3.31 5.62
C ASN A 105 19.37 -1.89 6.15
N ASP A 106 20.39 -1.72 6.97
CA ASP A 106 20.75 -0.44 7.58
C ASP A 106 21.33 0.59 6.58
N ASN A 107 21.79 0.12 5.41
CA ASN A 107 22.30 0.96 4.32
C ASN A 107 21.19 1.63 3.46
N GLN A 108 19.93 1.45 3.81
CA GLN A 108 18.83 2.17 3.14
C GLN A 108 18.84 3.65 3.53
N THR A 109 18.27 4.48 2.63
CA THR A 109 18.21 5.93 2.85
C THR A 109 17.44 6.29 4.12
N GLN A 110 17.81 7.40 4.76
CA GLN A 110 17.13 7.87 5.97
C GLN A 110 15.65 8.16 5.69
N GLU A 111 15.34 8.73 4.51
CA GLU A 111 13.97 9.00 4.07
C GLU A 111 13.07 7.75 4.13
N LYS A 112 13.55 6.59 3.63
CA LYS A 112 12.79 5.33 3.69
C LYS A 112 12.57 4.86 5.13
N LYS A 113 13.59 4.99 5.97
CA LYS A 113 13.50 4.63 7.39
C LYS A 113 12.46 5.49 8.11
N ASP A 114 12.49 6.78 7.87
CA ASP A 114 11.57 7.73 8.49
C ASP A 114 10.14 7.53 7.99
N MET A 115 9.97 7.26 6.68
CA MET A 115 8.67 6.95 6.11
C MET A 115 8.03 5.73 6.79
N LEU A 116 8.75 4.63 6.95
CA LEU A 116 8.25 3.43 7.62
C LEU A 116 7.91 3.69 9.09
N LYS A 117 8.78 4.41 9.82
CA LYS A 117 8.51 4.81 11.21
C LYS A 117 7.25 5.69 11.32
N ASN A 118 7.10 6.66 10.43
CA ASN A 118 5.94 7.55 10.40
C ASN A 118 4.63 6.78 10.09
N MET A 119 4.73 5.66 9.36
CA MET A 119 3.62 4.73 9.13
C MET A 119 3.39 3.77 10.31
N GLY A 120 4.13 3.91 11.41
CA GLY A 120 3.97 3.14 12.63
C GLY A 120 4.71 1.79 12.66
N ALA A 121 5.71 1.59 11.80
CA ALA A 121 6.53 0.38 11.84
C ALA A 121 7.45 0.34 13.07
N ASP A 122 7.52 -0.81 13.73
CA ASP A 122 8.69 -1.18 14.54
C ASP A 122 9.81 -1.62 13.58
N LEU A 123 10.75 -0.72 13.33
CA LEU A 123 11.79 -0.91 12.33
C LEU A 123 13.01 -1.61 12.93
N LYS A 124 13.36 -2.78 12.41
CA LYS A 124 14.56 -3.53 12.75
C LYS A 124 15.59 -3.39 11.62
N LEU A 125 16.69 -2.73 11.93
CA LEU A 125 17.80 -2.57 11.00
C LEU A 125 18.78 -3.71 11.17
N VAL A 126 19.21 -4.29 10.05
CA VAL A 126 20.18 -5.38 10.01
C VAL A 126 21.33 -5.05 9.05
N PRO A 127 22.51 -5.62 9.23
CA PRO A 127 23.61 -5.46 8.28
C PRO A 127 23.19 -5.85 6.86
N PRO A 128 23.74 -5.23 5.81
CA PRO A 128 23.39 -5.52 4.43
C PRO A 128 23.55 -7.01 4.10
N LYS A 129 22.48 -7.62 3.66
CA LYS A 129 22.41 -9.00 3.20
C LYS A 129 21.62 -9.07 1.90
N PRO A 130 21.85 -10.06 1.03
CA PRO A 130 20.95 -10.33 -0.08
C PRO A 130 19.51 -10.49 0.40
N TYR A 131 18.54 -10.05 -0.41
CA TYR A 131 17.11 -10.02 -0.02
C TYR A 131 16.62 -11.36 0.54
N LEU A 132 17.00 -12.48 -0.08
CA LEU A 132 16.62 -13.83 0.38
C LEU A 132 17.10 -14.16 1.80
N SER A 133 18.16 -13.51 2.28
CA SER A 133 18.63 -13.71 3.67
C SER A 133 17.81 -12.93 4.68
N LEU A 134 17.03 -11.93 4.28
CA LEU A 134 16.18 -11.15 5.18
C LEU A 134 14.89 -11.90 5.55
N ILE A 135 14.36 -12.73 4.65
CA ILE A 135 13.15 -13.52 4.90
C ILE A 135 13.39 -14.75 5.81
N HIS A 136 14.63 -15.06 6.10
CA HIS A 136 15.00 -16.17 6.99
C HIS A 136 15.42 -15.72 8.41
N ILE A 137 15.28 -14.44 8.71
CA ILE A 137 15.52 -13.89 10.05
C ILE A 137 14.27 -14.01 10.90
#